data_d925b25d066c8f9954c3df06d816e84f
#
_entry.id   d925b25d066c8f9954c3df06d816e84f
#
_cell.length_a   1.000
_cell.length_b   1.000
_cell.length_c   1.000
_cell.angle_alpha   90.00
_cell.angle_beta   90.00
_cell.angle_gamma   90.00
#
_symmetry.space_group_name_H-M   'P 1'
#
loop_
_entity.id
_entity.type
_entity.pdbx_description
1 polymer ?
#
loop_
_entity_poly.entity_id
_entity_poly.type
_entity_poly.pdbx_seq_one_letter_code
_entity_poly.pdbx_strand_id
1 'polypeptide(L)'
;MEIYSAVEHFDEPLHLESGRILSEFDLAYECYGKLNEDKSNTVVVCHALTGSAHAAGIYPGDRKAGWWDAIIGDGKAIDTTKYFVICVNILGSSFGSTNPLSIEPSTQKEYRLRFPVLVISDVVRAQMRLFNRLGIKEAHAVVGGSLGGMQALCFAIEFPNFAKRVVMLATTYATKA
;
A
#
# COMPACT_ATOMS: atom_id res chain seq x y z
N MET A 1 -15.49 6.36 12.59
CA MET A 1 -14.45 5.59 11.85
C MET A 1 -13.26 5.35 12.76
N GLU A 2 -12.87 4.11 12.95
CA GLU A 2 -11.65 3.72 13.67
C GLU A 2 -10.45 3.81 12.72
N ILE A 3 -9.33 4.38 13.19
CA ILE A 3 -8.10 4.54 12.40
C ILE A 3 -6.96 3.86 13.15
N TYR A 4 -6.19 3.03 12.46
CA TYR A 4 -5.05 2.32 13.00
C TYR A 4 -3.86 2.45 12.03
N SER A 5 -2.69 2.79 12.55
CA SER A 5 -1.44 2.84 11.77
C SER A 5 -0.40 1.92 12.37
N ALA A 6 0.38 1.28 11.52
CA ALA A 6 1.46 0.39 11.93
C ALA A 6 2.57 0.33 10.88
N VAL A 7 3.68 -0.23 11.31
CA VAL A 7 4.81 -0.63 10.46
C VAL A 7 5.03 -2.12 10.67
N GLU A 8 5.07 -2.87 9.58
CA GLU A 8 5.38 -4.30 9.58
C GLU A 8 6.78 -4.51 9.03
N HIS A 9 7.63 -5.20 9.79
CA HIS A 9 8.98 -5.56 9.41
C HIS A 9 9.02 -6.94 8.75
N PHE A 10 9.79 -7.07 7.66
CA PHE A 10 10.02 -8.31 6.93
C PHE A 10 11.52 -8.59 6.90
N ASP A 11 11.93 -9.68 7.53
CA ASP A 11 13.29 -10.21 7.55
C ASP A 11 13.56 -11.22 6.42
N GLU A 12 12.49 -11.61 5.67
CA GLU A 12 12.66 -12.43 4.49
C GLU A 12 13.01 -11.57 3.26
N PRO A 13 14.02 -11.97 2.47
CA PRO A 13 14.46 -11.20 1.31
C PRO A 13 13.37 -10.99 0.25
N LEU A 14 13.27 -9.78 -0.28
CA LEU A 14 12.46 -9.45 -1.45
C LEU A 14 13.34 -9.43 -2.69
N HIS A 15 13.12 -10.37 -3.60
CA HIS A 15 13.77 -10.42 -4.91
C HIS A 15 13.07 -9.45 -5.86
N LEU A 16 13.83 -8.53 -6.45
CA LEU A 16 13.31 -7.46 -7.30
C LEU A 16 13.49 -7.79 -8.78
N GLU A 17 12.64 -7.22 -9.63
CA GLU A 17 12.75 -7.34 -11.09
C GLU A 17 14.10 -6.84 -11.65
N SER A 18 14.73 -5.90 -10.96
CA SER A 18 16.09 -5.43 -11.29
C SER A 18 17.19 -6.49 -11.05
N GLY A 19 16.87 -7.66 -10.53
CA GLY A 19 17.81 -8.69 -10.10
C GLY A 19 18.49 -8.40 -8.75
N ARG A 20 18.21 -7.25 -8.13
CA ARG A 20 18.68 -6.90 -6.79
C ARG A 20 17.79 -7.53 -5.72
N ILE A 21 18.28 -7.50 -4.49
CA ILE A 21 17.58 -8.06 -3.32
C ILE A 21 17.53 -6.98 -2.23
N LEU A 22 16.35 -6.76 -1.66
CA LEU A 22 16.21 -6.15 -0.36
C LEU A 22 16.21 -7.29 0.67
N SER A 23 17.25 -7.36 1.51
CA SER A 23 17.43 -8.43 2.50
C SER A 23 16.36 -8.39 3.59
N GLU A 24 15.92 -7.20 3.92
CA GLU A 24 14.85 -6.88 4.87
C GLU A 24 14.18 -5.58 4.43
N PHE A 25 12.94 -5.37 4.84
CA PHE A 25 12.21 -4.13 4.55
C PHE A 25 11.02 -3.93 5.50
N ASP A 26 10.64 -2.68 5.65
CA ASP A 26 9.46 -2.26 6.40
C ASP A 26 8.36 -1.78 5.45
N LEU A 27 7.11 -2.07 5.79
CA LEU A 27 5.93 -1.48 5.18
C LEU A 27 5.11 -0.76 6.24
N ALA A 28 5.01 0.56 6.11
CA ALA A 28 4.10 1.37 6.90
C ALA A 28 2.72 1.41 6.23
N TYR A 29 1.66 1.32 7.00
CA TYR A 29 0.29 1.29 6.49
C TYR A 29 -0.71 1.88 7.47
N GLU A 30 -1.85 2.29 6.95
CA GLU A 30 -3.01 2.70 7.74
C GLU A 30 -4.23 1.89 7.37
N CYS A 31 -5.08 1.66 8.38
CA CYS A 31 -6.34 0.94 8.25
C CYS A 31 -7.48 1.78 8.78
N TYR A 32 -8.66 1.61 8.19
CA TYR A 32 -9.87 2.33 8.53
C TYR A 32 -11.04 1.35 8.64
N GLY A 33 -11.86 1.50 9.68
CA GLY A 33 -12.94 0.57 9.96
C GLY A 33 -12.45 -0.75 10.58
N LYS A 34 -13.29 -1.78 10.56
CA LYS A 34 -13.03 -3.04 11.26
C LYS A 34 -12.99 -4.23 10.30
N LEU A 35 -11.92 -5.02 10.41
CA LEU A 35 -11.79 -6.28 9.71
C LEU A 35 -12.76 -7.31 10.31
N ASN A 36 -13.58 -7.94 9.46
CA ASN A 36 -14.49 -8.99 9.90
C ASN A 36 -13.76 -10.32 10.15
N GLU A 37 -14.43 -11.28 10.77
CA GLU A 37 -13.82 -12.54 11.21
C GLU A 37 -13.27 -13.37 10.04
N ASP A 38 -14.01 -13.41 8.93
CA ASP A 38 -13.60 -14.14 7.71
C ASP A 38 -12.68 -13.33 6.77
N LYS A 39 -12.38 -12.07 7.14
CA LYS A 39 -11.50 -11.13 6.42
C LYS A 39 -11.93 -10.83 4.98
N SER A 40 -13.22 -11.01 4.68
CA SER A 40 -13.77 -10.87 3.32
C SER A 40 -14.14 -9.42 2.95
N ASN A 41 -14.14 -8.48 3.93
CA ASN A 41 -14.58 -7.10 3.76
C ASN A 41 -13.43 -6.12 3.46
N THR A 42 -12.25 -6.59 3.06
CA THR A 42 -11.07 -5.74 2.84
C THR A 42 -11.19 -4.96 1.53
N VAL A 43 -10.98 -3.64 1.60
CA VAL A 43 -10.75 -2.78 0.44
C VAL A 43 -9.33 -2.25 0.51
N VAL A 44 -8.51 -2.60 -0.49
CA VAL A 44 -7.15 -2.07 -0.63
C VAL A 44 -7.20 -0.77 -1.39
N VAL A 45 -6.66 0.29 -0.80
CA VAL A 45 -6.53 1.61 -1.43
C VAL A 45 -5.06 1.85 -1.77
N CYS A 46 -4.77 2.04 -3.06
CA CYS A 46 -3.43 2.30 -3.57
C CYS A 46 -3.24 3.80 -3.80
N HIS A 47 -2.33 4.44 -3.08
CA HIS A 47 -2.08 5.87 -3.21
C HIS A 47 -1.26 6.23 -4.46
N ALA A 48 -1.40 7.47 -4.94
CA ALA A 48 -0.63 8.03 -6.03
C ALA A 48 0.82 8.36 -5.62
N LEU A 49 1.66 8.77 -6.58
CA LEU A 49 3.09 9.04 -6.37
C LEU A 49 3.37 9.97 -5.16
N THR A 50 2.60 11.01 -4.99
CA THR A 50 2.75 12.01 -3.91
C THR A 50 1.85 11.76 -2.70
N GLY A 51 1.10 10.65 -2.71
CA GLY A 51 0.22 10.26 -1.62
C GLY A 51 0.95 9.49 -0.52
N SER A 52 0.21 9.15 0.51
CA SER A 52 0.66 8.32 1.62
C SER A 52 -0.45 7.36 2.05
N ALA A 53 -0.16 6.49 3.02
CA ALA A 53 -1.17 5.64 3.65
C ALA A 53 -2.29 6.42 4.34
N HIS A 54 -2.05 7.70 4.72
CA HIS A 54 -3.05 8.56 5.33
C HIS A 54 -4.12 8.98 4.32
N ALA A 55 -5.02 8.05 4.00
CA ALA A 55 -6.06 8.25 2.99
C ALA A 55 -7.31 8.96 3.55
N ALA A 56 -7.65 8.79 4.83
CA ALA A 56 -8.84 9.38 5.43
C ALA A 56 -8.65 9.75 6.92
N GLY A 57 -9.57 10.55 7.44
CA GLY A 57 -9.54 11.02 8.81
C GLY A 57 -8.53 12.14 9.04
N ILE A 58 -8.42 12.57 10.29
CA ILE A 58 -7.53 13.64 10.73
C ILE A 58 -6.95 13.25 12.09
N TYR A 59 -5.64 13.38 12.25
CA TYR A 59 -4.99 13.19 13.54
C TYR A 59 -4.92 14.50 14.33
N PRO A 60 -4.86 14.44 15.66
CA PRO A 60 -4.63 15.63 16.49
C PRO A 60 -3.36 16.37 16.03
N GLY A 61 -3.52 17.64 15.63
CA GLY A 61 -2.43 18.47 15.12
C GLY A 61 -2.33 18.54 13.59
N ASP A 62 -3.03 17.71 12.86
CA ASP A 62 -3.09 17.79 11.40
C ASP A 62 -3.85 19.03 10.94
N ARG A 63 -3.38 19.63 9.86
CA ARG A 63 -4.06 20.79 9.22
C ARG A 63 -5.11 20.35 8.20
N LYS A 64 -5.05 19.11 7.72
CA LYS A 64 -5.92 18.55 6.68
C LYS A 64 -6.21 17.11 6.97
N ALA A 65 -7.40 16.66 6.60
CA ALA A 65 -7.75 15.25 6.56
C ALA A 65 -6.97 14.50 5.47
N GLY A 66 -6.98 13.18 5.53
CA GLY A 66 -6.41 12.30 4.51
C GLY A 66 -6.91 12.64 3.10
N TRP A 67 -6.11 12.34 2.10
CA TRP A 67 -6.32 12.78 0.71
C TRP A 67 -7.59 12.23 0.04
N TRP A 68 -8.19 11.17 0.56
CA TRP A 68 -9.49 10.61 0.13
C TRP A 68 -10.56 10.63 1.22
N ASP A 69 -10.42 11.49 2.20
CA ASP A 69 -11.41 11.61 3.28
C ASP A 69 -12.84 11.84 2.77
N ALA A 70 -13.00 12.53 1.65
CA ALA A 70 -14.31 12.72 1.03
C ALA A 70 -15.00 11.40 0.58
N ILE A 71 -14.23 10.33 0.36
CA ILE A 71 -14.71 9.06 -0.19
C ILE A 71 -14.70 7.94 0.86
N ILE A 72 -13.73 7.96 1.78
CA ILE A 72 -13.56 6.92 2.81
C ILE A 72 -14.10 7.42 4.14
N GLY A 73 -14.99 6.65 4.76
CA GLY A 73 -15.56 6.96 6.08
C GLY A 73 -16.94 6.37 6.26
N ASP A 74 -17.49 6.56 7.45
CA ASP A 74 -18.82 6.04 7.82
C ASP A 74 -19.89 6.64 6.92
N GLY A 75 -20.63 5.81 6.20
CA GLY A 75 -21.68 6.20 5.27
C GLY A 75 -21.19 6.85 3.96
N LYS A 76 -19.86 6.93 3.72
CA LYS A 76 -19.30 7.44 2.47
C LYS A 76 -19.26 6.35 1.39
N ALA A 77 -18.72 6.67 0.20
CA ALA A 77 -18.66 5.74 -0.92
C ALA A 77 -17.89 4.45 -0.60
N ILE A 78 -16.80 4.54 0.16
CA ILE A 78 -16.13 3.41 0.80
C ILE A 78 -16.50 3.48 2.29
N ASP A 79 -17.61 2.82 2.61
CA ASP A 79 -18.25 2.87 3.90
C ASP A 79 -17.50 2.03 4.94
N THR A 80 -16.82 2.67 5.87
CA THR A 80 -16.01 2.02 6.92
C THR A 80 -16.82 1.33 8.00
N THR A 81 -18.16 1.47 8.00
CA THR A 81 -19.05 0.64 8.83
C THR A 81 -19.23 -0.77 8.25
N LYS A 82 -18.91 -0.96 6.95
CA LYS A 82 -19.05 -2.23 6.22
C LYS A 82 -17.70 -2.80 5.82
N TYR A 83 -16.77 -1.94 5.44
CA TYR A 83 -15.47 -2.33 4.88
C TYR A 83 -14.34 -2.00 5.83
N PHE A 84 -13.37 -2.91 5.86
CA PHE A 84 -12.05 -2.65 6.37
C PHE A 84 -11.19 -2.13 5.23
N VAL A 85 -10.74 -0.90 5.32
CA VAL A 85 -9.90 -0.26 4.30
C VAL A 85 -8.45 -0.32 4.75
N ILE A 86 -7.55 -0.72 3.87
CA ILE A 86 -6.10 -0.70 4.10
C ILE A 86 -5.40 0.08 2.99
N CYS A 87 -4.55 1.03 3.38
CA CYS A 87 -3.66 1.77 2.49
C CYS A 87 -2.22 1.56 2.95
N VAL A 88 -1.36 1.09 2.04
CA VAL A 88 0.05 0.80 2.33
C VAL A 88 0.92 1.86 1.70
N ASN A 89 1.87 2.42 2.45
CA ASN A 89 2.89 3.30 1.89
C ASN A 89 3.78 2.52 0.92
N ILE A 90 3.88 3.00 -0.30
CA ILE A 90 4.66 2.38 -1.37
C ILE A 90 6.11 2.19 -0.89
N LEU A 91 6.64 0.98 -1.08
CA LEU A 91 8.06 0.69 -0.88
C LEU A 91 8.89 1.66 -1.74
N GLY A 92 9.86 2.35 -1.14
CA GLY A 92 10.61 3.43 -1.79
C GLY A 92 10.03 4.83 -1.57
N SER A 93 8.81 4.97 -1.01
CA SER A 93 8.23 6.27 -0.65
C SER A 93 8.73 6.78 0.70
N SER A 94 8.60 8.09 0.94
CA SER A 94 9.14 8.76 2.15
C SER A 94 8.25 8.68 3.39
N PHE A 95 7.25 7.82 3.44
CA PHE A 95 6.22 7.82 4.50
C PHE A 95 6.29 6.57 5.41
N GLY A 96 7.50 6.14 5.75
CA GLY A 96 7.71 5.09 6.76
C GLY A 96 7.98 3.68 6.22
N SER A 97 7.65 3.37 4.96
CA SER A 97 8.17 2.17 4.30
C SER A 97 9.64 2.33 3.94
N THR A 98 10.38 1.22 3.83
CA THR A 98 11.80 1.24 3.45
C THR A 98 12.00 2.02 2.16
N ASN A 99 12.99 2.93 2.17
CA ASN A 99 13.23 3.92 1.13
C ASN A 99 14.72 4.32 1.04
N PRO A 100 15.14 5.19 0.13
CA PRO A 100 16.53 5.61 0.01
C PRO A 100 17.20 6.19 1.27
N LEU A 101 16.42 6.70 2.23
CA LEU A 101 16.94 7.21 3.51
C LEU A 101 16.98 6.15 4.61
N SER A 102 16.45 4.96 4.37
CA SER A 102 16.53 3.84 5.32
C SER A 102 17.97 3.34 5.42
N ILE A 103 18.29 2.74 6.57
CA ILE A 103 19.62 2.16 6.80
C ILE A 103 19.73 0.84 6.03
N GLU A 104 20.76 0.72 5.23
CA GLU A 104 21.13 -0.52 4.52
C GLU A 104 21.81 -1.48 5.53
N PRO A 105 21.24 -2.68 5.75
CA PRO A 105 21.75 -3.59 6.79
C PRO A 105 23.22 -3.97 6.63
N SER A 106 23.66 -4.18 5.40
CA SER A 106 25.01 -4.62 5.09
C SER A 106 26.08 -3.54 5.32
N THR A 107 25.72 -2.26 5.23
CA THR A 107 26.67 -1.13 5.34
C THR A 107 26.48 -0.29 6.60
N GLN A 108 25.34 -0.45 7.29
CA GLN A 108 24.90 0.38 8.43
C GLN A 108 24.86 1.89 8.09
N LYS A 109 24.58 2.22 6.84
CA LYS A 109 24.44 3.59 6.31
C LYS A 109 23.18 3.71 5.48
N GLU A 110 22.66 4.91 5.31
CA GLU A 110 21.53 5.16 4.41
C GLU A 110 21.81 4.59 3.00
N TYR A 111 20.79 3.99 2.38
CA TYR A 111 20.91 3.47 1.02
C TYR A 111 21.29 4.55 0.01
N ARG A 112 20.61 5.70 0.05
CA ARG A 112 20.78 6.81 -0.92
C ARG A 112 20.73 6.29 -2.36
N LEU A 113 21.76 6.58 -3.17
CA LEU A 113 21.86 6.14 -4.56
C LEU A 113 22.08 4.62 -4.72
N ARG A 114 22.33 3.89 -3.63
CA ARG A 114 22.40 2.43 -3.65
C ARG A 114 21.04 1.76 -3.49
N PHE A 115 20.00 2.53 -3.18
CA PHE A 115 18.66 1.99 -3.12
C PHE A 115 18.29 1.36 -4.47
N PRO A 116 17.74 0.14 -4.49
CA PRO A 116 17.44 -0.54 -5.75
C PRO A 116 16.33 0.18 -6.53
N VAL A 117 16.42 0.12 -7.85
CA VAL A 117 15.29 0.51 -8.69
C VAL A 117 14.15 -0.47 -8.46
N LEU A 118 12.98 0.07 -8.17
CA LEU A 118 11.75 -0.68 -7.97
C LEU A 118 10.81 -0.46 -9.16
N VAL A 119 10.10 -1.51 -9.53
CA VAL A 119 8.98 -1.44 -10.47
C VAL A 119 7.65 -1.72 -9.72
N ILE A 120 6.52 -1.49 -10.38
CA ILE A 120 5.20 -1.64 -9.73
C ILE A 120 4.97 -3.07 -9.21
N SER A 121 5.46 -4.08 -9.92
CA SER A 121 5.35 -5.48 -9.48
C SER A 121 6.11 -5.74 -8.17
N ASP A 122 7.28 -5.14 -7.97
CA ASP A 122 8.01 -5.27 -6.70
C ASP A 122 7.20 -4.68 -5.54
N VAL A 123 6.58 -3.51 -5.76
CA VAL A 123 5.72 -2.85 -4.77
C VAL A 123 4.52 -3.72 -4.43
N VAL A 124 3.83 -4.25 -5.43
CA VAL A 124 2.64 -5.09 -5.24
C VAL A 124 2.99 -6.42 -4.55
N ARG A 125 4.11 -7.04 -4.91
CA ARG A 125 4.60 -8.27 -4.25
C ARG A 125 4.95 -8.03 -2.77
N ALA A 126 5.55 -6.88 -2.45
CA ALA A 126 5.78 -6.50 -1.05
C ALA A 126 4.46 -6.32 -0.29
N GLN A 127 3.48 -5.63 -0.87
CA GLN A 127 2.16 -5.44 -0.26
C GLN A 127 1.42 -6.79 -0.08
N MET A 128 1.54 -7.72 -1.02
CA MET A 128 0.95 -9.06 -0.88
C MET A 128 1.54 -9.84 0.30
N ARG A 129 2.84 -9.66 0.61
CA ARG A 129 3.42 -10.25 1.84
C ARG A 129 2.74 -9.69 3.09
N LEU A 130 2.49 -8.37 3.12
CA LEU A 130 1.77 -7.74 4.23
C LEU A 130 0.35 -8.32 4.36
N PHE A 131 -0.40 -8.39 3.27
CA PHE A 131 -1.77 -8.94 3.31
C PHE A 131 -1.79 -10.38 3.78
N ASN A 132 -0.85 -11.21 3.32
CA ASN A 132 -0.70 -12.59 3.78
C ASN A 132 -0.40 -12.65 5.30
N ARG A 133 0.48 -11.80 5.81
CA ARG A 133 0.83 -11.73 7.24
C ARG A 133 -0.37 -11.29 8.10
N LEU A 134 -1.18 -10.37 7.60
CA LEU A 134 -2.45 -9.98 8.21
C LEU A 134 -3.56 -11.04 8.04
N GLY A 135 -3.29 -12.10 7.27
CA GLY A 135 -4.22 -13.17 6.96
C GLY A 135 -5.32 -12.76 5.98
N ILE A 136 -5.13 -11.68 5.23
CA ILE A 136 -6.04 -11.20 4.19
C ILE A 136 -5.70 -11.96 2.90
N LYS A 137 -6.48 -12.99 2.59
CA LYS A 137 -6.29 -13.85 1.41
C LYS A 137 -7.01 -13.34 0.18
N GLU A 138 -8.03 -12.52 0.37
CA GLU A 138 -8.89 -11.98 -0.66
C GLU A 138 -9.33 -10.56 -0.29
N ALA A 139 -9.36 -9.66 -1.27
CA ALA A 139 -9.91 -8.32 -1.12
C ALA A 139 -11.28 -8.20 -1.80
N HIS A 140 -12.22 -7.50 -1.14
CA HIS A 140 -13.47 -7.10 -1.75
C HIS A 140 -13.25 -6.22 -2.98
N ALA A 141 -12.27 -5.31 -2.87
CA ALA A 141 -11.83 -4.48 -3.99
C ALA A 141 -10.39 -4.00 -3.80
N VAL A 142 -9.71 -3.74 -4.92
CA VAL A 142 -8.48 -2.94 -4.99
C VAL A 142 -8.78 -1.67 -5.80
N VAL A 143 -8.50 -0.51 -5.23
CA VAL A 143 -8.85 0.79 -5.82
C VAL A 143 -7.63 1.70 -5.84
N GLY A 144 -7.34 2.34 -6.96
CA GLY A 144 -6.23 3.27 -7.04
C GLY A 144 -6.36 4.28 -8.18
N GLY A 145 -5.76 5.44 -7.97
CA GLY A 145 -5.69 6.51 -8.97
C GLY A 145 -4.24 6.78 -9.41
N SER A 146 -4.02 7.17 -10.67
CA SER A 146 -2.69 7.46 -11.22
C SER A 146 -1.72 6.28 -10.99
N LEU A 147 -0.59 6.48 -10.30
CA LEU A 147 0.33 5.41 -9.90
C LEU A 147 -0.36 4.32 -9.06
N GLY A 148 -1.33 4.69 -8.22
CA GLY A 148 -2.16 3.73 -7.48
C GLY A 148 -3.03 2.86 -8.40
N GLY A 149 -3.48 3.42 -9.53
CA GLY A 149 -4.19 2.66 -10.55
C GLY A 149 -3.30 1.67 -11.29
N MET A 150 -2.00 1.99 -11.49
CA MET A 150 -1.02 1.04 -12.00
C MET A 150 -0.80 -0.12 -11.03
N GLN A 151 -0.75 0.16 -9.71
CA GLN A 151 -0.70 -0.88 -8.68
C GLN A 151 -1.95 -1.77 -8.73
N ALA A 152 -3.15 -1.17 -8.82
CA ALA A 152 -4.41 -1.91 -8.92
C ALA A 152 -4.44 -2.83 -10.16
N LEU A 153 -3.95 -2.35 -11.31
CA LEU A 153 -3.79 -3.16 -12.52
C LEU A 153 -2.80 -4.32 -12.30
N CYS A 154 -1.66 -4.03 -11.65
CA CYS A 154 -0.64 -5.03 -11.36
C CYS A 154 -1.18 -6.13 -10.42
N PHE A 155 -2.00 -5.78 -9.42
CA PHE A 155 -2.72 -6.78 -8.61
C PHE A 155 -3.59 -7.70 -9.45
N ALA A 156 -4.33 -7.15 -10.42
CA ALA A 156 -5.19 -7.95 -11.29
C ALA A 156 -4.39 -8.92 -12.18
N ILE A 157 -3.18 -8.53 -12.58
CA ILE A 157 -2.32 -9.33 -13.46
C ILE A 157 -1.54 -10.40 -12.68
N GLU A 158 -0.86 -10.01 -11.60
CA GLU A 158 0.00 -10.94 -10.84
C GLU A 158 -0.76 -11.79 -9.82
N PHE A 159 -1.87 -11.29 -9.30
CA PHE A 159 -2.70 -11.95 -8.30
C PHE A 159 -4.18 -11.95 -8.69
N PRO A 160 -4.55 -12.61 -9.82
CA PRO A 160 -5.89 -12.48 -10.42
C PRO A 160 -7.03 -12.95 -9.51
N ASN A 161 -6.74 -13.78 -8.51
CA ASN A 161 -7.71 -14.27 -7.54
C ASN A 161 -7.74 -13.48 -6.24
N PHE A 162 -6.90 -12.45 -6.10
CA PHE A 162 -6.82 -11.69 -4.85
C PHE A 162 -7.97 -10.71 -4.69
N ALA A 163 -8.39 -10.03 -5.75
CA ALA A 163 -9.42 -8.99 -5.68
C ALA A 163 -10.68 -9.37 -6.47
N LYS A 164 -11.85 -9.30 -5.83
CA LYS A 164 -13.14 -9.48 -6.52
C LYS A 164 -13.44 -8.37 -7.52
N ARG A 165 -12.92 -7.16 -7.27
CA ARG A 165 -13.13 -5.96 -8.08
C ARG A 165 -11.85 -5.15 -8.12
N VAL A 166 -11.55 -4.58 -9.28
CA VAL A 166 -10.42 -3.67 -9.46
C VAL A 166 -10.94 -2.37 -10.06
N VAL A 167 -10.67 -1.25 -9.39
CA VAL A 167 -11.09 0.08 -9.82
C VAL A 167 -9.86 0.93 -10.09
N MET A 168 -9.69 1.30 -11.34
CA MET A 168 -8.57 2.10 -11.80
C MET A 168 -9.07 3.48 -12.23
N LEU A 169 -8.55 4.55 -11.62
CA LEU A 169 -8.98 5.92 -11.84
C LEU A 169 -7.84 6.74 -12.43
N ALA A 170 -8.11 7.46 -13.53
CA ALA A 170 -7.16 8.40 -14.14
C ALA A 170 -5.73 7.82 -14.25
N THR A 171 -5.60 6.63 -14.81
CA THR A 171 -4.34 5.86 -14.89
C THR A 171 -4.09 5.35 -16.30
N THR A 172 -2.90 4.77 -16.50
CA THR A 172 -2.47 4.12 -17.73
C THR A 172 -1.70 2.84 -17.39
N TYR A 173 -1.54 1.94 -18.36
CA TYR A 173 -0.71 0.73 -18.19
C TYR A 173 0.79 1.01 -18.28
N ALA A 174 1.17 2.14 -18.85
CA ALA A 174 2.57 2.58 -18.96
C ALA A 174 2.65 4.10 -19.07
N THR A 175 3.72 4.68 -18.54
CA THR A 175 4.11 6.07 -18.81
C THR A 175 5.12 6.09 -19.94
N LYS A 176 4.90 6.94 -20.93
CA LYS A 176 5.94 7.24 -21.93
C LYS A 176 6.90 8.27 -21.32
N ALA A 177 8.20 8.04 -21.50
CA ALA A 177 9.24 9.02 -21.18
C ALA A 177 9.14 10.23 -22.11
#